data_4ddac1ae4c0792fb98405d8ac65a601f
#
_entry.id   4ddac1ae4c0792fb98405d8ac65a601f
#
_cell.length_a   1.000
_cell.length_b   1.000
_cell.length_c   1.000
_cell.angle_alpha   90.00
_cell.angle_beta   90.00
_cell.angle_gamma   90.00
#
_symmetry.space_group_name_H-M   'P 1'
#
loop_
_entity.id
_entity.type
_entity.pdbx_description
1 polymer ?
#
loop_
_entity_poly.entity_id
_entity_poly.type
_entity_poly.pdbx_seq_one_letter_code
_entity_poly.pdbx_strand_id
1 'polypeptide(L)'
;MSSSTTPTATVSDVMHHGVINAPPQTPLREVAAQMALNRVHCVVVEGLALGRDRQETLVWGILSDLDLMKALAAGRLDVSAGEVASSEIVTVEGTEPVEEVARLMAEHECTHLVVIAPESGEPVGVVSSLDVARWLTRPTGAAA
;
A
#
# COMPACT_ATOMS: atom_id res chain seq x y z
N MET A 1 -13.97 20.77 -25.13
CA MET A 1 -13.54 20.34 -24.89
C MET A 1 -12.82 20.37 -24.28
N SER A 2 -12.78 20.44 -24.19
CA SER A 2 -12.10 20.31 -23.86
C SER A 2 -11.53 20.20 -23.30
N SER A 3 -11.44 20.06 -23.13
CA SER A 3 -10.89 19.75 -22.75
C SER A 3 -10.07 19.86 -22.07
N SER A 4 -10.15 19.82 -21.67
CA SER A 4 -9.42 19.80 -21.09
C SER A 4 -8.41 19.42 -20.89
N THR A 5 -8.02 19.56 -20.75
CA THR A 5 -6.86 19.13 -20.95
C THR A 5 -5.88 19.52 -20.00
N THR A 6 -6.20 19.78 -18.77
CA THR A 6 -5.25 19.86 -17.71
C THR A 6 -4.73 18.47 -17.50
N PRO A 7 -3.45 18.24 -17.68
CA PRO A 7 -2.96 16.89 -17.45
C PRO A 7 -3.21 16.53 -16.02
N THR A 8 -3.92 15.47 -15.86
CA THR A 8 -4.20 14.96 -14.54
C THR A 8 -2.98 14.20 -14.06
N ALA A 9 -2.58 14.42 -12.84
CA ALA A 9 -1.49 13.67 -12.28
C ALA A 9 -1.89 12.20 -12.20
N THR A 10 -0.93 11.33 -12.40
CA THR A 10 -1.16 9.89 -12.26
C THR A 10 -0.71 9.43 -10.90
N VAL A 11 -1.10 8.21 -10.56
CA VAL A 11 -0.70 7.61 -9.30
C VAL A 11 0.82 7.60 -9.18
N SER A 12 1.52 7.32 -10.28
CA SER A 12 2.97 7.30 -10.25
C SER A 12 3.57 8.65 -9.87
N ASP A 13 2.86 9.73 -10.12
CA ASP A 13 3.37 11.06 -9.81
C ASP A 13 3.30 11.38 -8.33
N VAL A 14 2.44 10.72 -7.58
CA VAL A 14 2.24 11.07 -6.18
C VAL A 14 2.60 9.95 -5.21
N MET A 15 2.78 8.73 -5.68
CA MET A 15 3.03 7.59 -4.80
C MET A 15 4.46 7.57 -4.28
N HIS A 16 4.68 6.75 -3.27
CA HIS A 16 6.02 6.39 -2.86
C HIS A 16 6.46 5.21 -3.69
N HIS A 17 7.57 5.34 -4.39
CA HIS A 17 8.09 4.27 -5.23
C HIS A 17 8.89 3.30 -4.40
N GLY A 18 8.75 2.02 -4.71
CA GLY A 18 9.42 0.99 -3.96
C GLY A 18 8.59 0.52 -2.79
N VAL A 19 8.85 -0.67 -2.34
CA VAL A 19 8.15 -1.25 -1.20
C VAL A 19 9.17 -1.88 -0.27
N ILE A 20 8.82 -1.97 1.00
CA ILE A 20 9.61 -2.70 1.97
C ILE A 20 8.95 -4.07 2.06
N ASN A 21 9.73 -5.10 1.85
CA ASN A 21 9.23 -6.47 1.90
C ASN A 21 9.68 -7.17 3.16
N ALA A 22 8.83 -8.02 3.68
CA ALA A 22 9.19 -8.85 4.82
C ALA A 22 8.68 -10.26 4.57
N PRO A 23 9.47 -11.28 4.86
CA PRO A 23 8.97 -12.65 4.79
C PRO A 23 7.88 -12.88 5.83
N PRO A 24 6.99 -13.84 5.60
CA PRO A 24 5.87 -14.04 6.54
C PRO A 24 6.30 -14.42 7.94
N GLN A 25 7.49 -15.03 8.10
CA GLN A 25 7.96 -15.43 9.42
C GLN A 25 8.59 -14.31 10.20
N THR A 26 8.74 -13.12 9.63
CA THR A 26 9.39 -12.01 10.31
C THR A 26 8.63 -11.67 11.58
N PRO A 27 9.31 -11.57 12.72
CA PRO A 27 8.63 -11.20 13.96
C PRO A 27 8.02 -9.82 13.83
N LEU A 28 6.86 -9.64 14.41
CA LEU A 28 6.14 -8.39 14.27
C LEU A 28 6.94 -7.21 14.78
N ARG A 29 7.72 -7.40 15.84
CA ARG A 29 8.55 -6.31 16.36
C ARG A 29 9.60 -5.87 15.37
N GLU A 30 10.09 -6.80 14.57
CA GLU A 30 11.07 -6.44 13.54
C GLU A 30 10.41 -5.67 12.41
N VAL A 31 9.17 -6.04 12.06
CA VAL A 31 8.43 -5.29 11.07
C VAL A 31 8.23 -3.86 11.57
N ALA A 32 7.87 -3.71 12.84
CA ALA A 32 7.70 -2.39 13.43
C ALA A 32 8.97 -1.57 13.33
N ALA A 33 10.11 -2.20 13.57
CA ALA A 33 11.40 -1.50 13.48
C ALA A 33 11.66 -1.04 12.05
N GLN A 34 11.34 -1.88 11.06
CA GLN A 34 11.53 -1.52 9.67
C GLN A 34 10.60 -0.37 9.27
N MET A 35 9.37 -0.39 9.75
CA MET A 35 8.44 0.69 9.44
C MET A 35 8.93 2.01 10.02
N ALA A 36 9.41 1.98 11.25
CA ALA A 36 9.90 3.20 11.90
C ALA A 36 11.15 3.72 11.24
N LEU A 37 12.08 2.82 10.92
CA LEU A 37 13.34 3.21 10.33
C LEU A 37 13.15 3.82 8.95
N ASN A 38 12.26 3.24 8.16
CA ASN A 38 12.03 3.68 6.80
C ASN A 38 10.91 4.69 6.67
N ARG A 39 10.24 5.02 7.78
CA ARG A 39 9.15 5.99 7.81
C ARG A 39 8.06 5.63 6.82
N VAL A 40 7.67 4.36 6.85
CA VAL A 40 6.60 3.88 5.98
C VAL A 40 5.43 3.43 6.84
N HIS A 41 4.24 3.45 6.24
CA HIS A 41 3.02 3.09 6.95
C HIS A 41 2.59 1.66 6.70
N CYS A 42 3.25 0.96 5.82
CA CYS A 42 2.93 -0.44 5.56
C CYS A 42 4.13 -1.16 4.97
N VAL A 43 4.07 -2.47 5.06
CA VAL A 43 5.11 -3.35 4.57
C VAL A 43 4.43 -4.42 3.75
N VAL A 44 5.04 -4.83 2.64
CA VAL A 44 4.53 -5.92 1.83
C VAL A 44 5.05 -7.23 2.44
N VAL A 45 4.14 -8.17 2.67
CA VAL A 45 4.51 -9.47 3.20
C VAL A 45 4.30 -10.46 2.06
N GLU A 46 5.37 -11.04 1.55
CA GLU A 46 5.31 -11.94 0.42
C GLU A 46 5.31 -13.38 0.88
N GLY A 47 4.84 -14.24 0.01
CA GLY A 47 4.89 -15.66 0.29
C GLY A 47 3.75 -16.17 1.13
N LEU A 48 2.65 -15.44 1.21
CA LEU A 48 1.49 -15.92 1.93
C LEU A 48 0.82 -17.00 1.09
N ALA A 49 0.49 -18.12 1.74
CA ALA A 49 -0.20 -19.19 1.06
C ALA A 49 -1.69 -18.95 1.18
N LEU A 50 -2.39 -19.11 0.06
CA LEU A 50 -3.81 -18.94 0.08
C LEU A 50 -4.53 -20.22 0.30
N GLY A 51 -5.39 -20.26 1.27
CA GLY A 51 -6.32 -21.32 1.43
C GLY A 51 -5.67 -22.66 1.62
N ARG A 52 -6.37 -23.69 1.30
CA ARG A 52 -5.91 -25.00 1.45
C ARG A 52 -5.43 -25.60 0.26
N ASP A 53 -5.51 -24.90 -0.85
CA ASP A 53 -5.04 -25.46 -2.08
C ASP A 53 -3.58 -25.29 -2.07
N ARG A 54 -2.85 -26.33 -2.16
CA ARG A 54 -1.48 -26.25 -2.14
C ARG A 54 -0.87 -25.97 -3.37
N GLN A 55 -1.58 -25.42 -4.29
CA GLN A 55 -1.03 -25.14 -5.56
C GLN A 55 -0.04 -24.08 -5.47
N GLU A 56 0.33 -23.67 -4.46
CA GLU A 56 1.37 -22.81 -4.37
C GLU A 56 1.25 -21.56 -5.03
N THR A 57 0.08 -21.00 -5.18
CA THR A 57 -0.03 -19.65 -5.64
C THR A 57 0.37 -18.81 -4.46
N LEU A 58 1.60 -18.39 -4.46
CA LEU A 58 2.05 -17.52 -3.40
C LEU A 58 1.51 -16.14 -3.67
N VAL A 59 0.91 -15.55 -2.67
CA VAL A 59 0.39 -14.22 -2.78
C VAL A 59 1.11 -13.34 -1.81
N TRP A 60 0.96 -12.06 -1.97
CA TRP A 60 1.50 -11.10 -1.04
C TRP A 60 0.35 -10.39 -0.36
N GLY A 61 0.63 -9.86 0.79
CA GLY A 61 -0.34 -9.10 1.56
C GLY A 61 0.31 -7.85 2.10
N ILE A 62 -0.47 -7.10 2.87
CA ILE A 62 0.01 -5.86 3.45
C ILE A 62 -0.14 -5.90 4.95
N LEU A 63 0.87 -5.41 5.64
CA LEU A 63 0.80 -5.19 7.06
C LEU A 63 0.92 -3.68 7.26
N SER A 64 -0.14 -3.07 7.73
CA SER A 64 -0.19 -1.62 7.88
C SER A 64 0.10 -1.21 9.30
N ASP A 65 0.29 0.09 9.51
CA ASP A 65 0.46 0.62 10.85
C ASP A 65 -0.80 0.37 11.69
N LEU A 66 -1.98 0.36 11.09
CA LEU A 66 -3.18 0.05 11.85
C LEU A 66 -3.18 -1.41 12.28
N ASP A 67 -2.72 -2.31 11.42
CA ASP A 67 -2.61 -3.72 11.78
C ASP A 67 -1.67 -3.89 12.96
N LEU A 68 -0.57 -3.14 12.97
CA LEU A 68 0.38 -3.17 14.07
C LEU A 68 -0.26 -2.66 15.34
N MET A 69 -1.05 -1.58 15.24
CA MET A 69 -1.72 -1.05 16.42
C MET A 69 -2.76 -2.02 16.96
N LYS A 70 -3.46 -2.70 16.08
CA LYS A 70 -4.45 -3.69 16.53
C LYS A 70 -3.76 -4.85 17.24
N ALA A 71 -2.61 -5.28 16.73
CA ALA A 71 -1.87 -6.37 17.38
C ALA A 71 -1.35 -5.93 18.74
N LEU A 72 -0.86 -4.72 18.84
CA LEU A 72 -0.38 -4.19 20.10
C LEU A 72 -1.51 -4.10 21.11
N ALA A 73 -2.65 -3.59 20.69
CA ALA A 73 -3.81 -3.46 21.59
C ALA A 73 -4.30 -4.81 22.06
N ALA A 74 -4.15 -5.84 21.24
CA ALA A 74 -4.59 -7.18 21.61
C ALA A 74 -3.52 -7.98 22.35
N GLY A 75 -2.36 -7.39 22.59
CA GLY A 75 -1.28 -8.08 23.27
C GLY A 75 -0.64 -9.15 22.43
N ARG A 76 -0.71 -9.01 21.09
CA ARG A 76 -0.20 -10.03 20.20
C ARG A 76 1.06 -9.61 19.46
N LEU A 77 2.05 -9.18 20.17
CA LEU A 77 3.29 -8.78 19.52
C LEU A 77 4.26 -9.93 19.29
N ASP A 78 3.92 -11.11 19.80
CA ASP A 78 4.78 -12.26 19.62
C ASP A 78 4.45 -13.09 18.39
N VAL A 79 3.67 -12.54 17.51
CA VAL A 79 3.28 -13.24 16.30
C VAL A 79 4.14 -12.78 15.13
N SER A 80 4.03 -13.48 14.02
CA SER A 80 4.80 -13.16 12.82
C SER A 80 4.00 -12.27 11.89
N ALA A 81 4.71 -11.66 10.95
CA ALA A 81 4.09 -10.78 9.96
C ALA A 81 2.98 -11.50 9.20
N GLY A 82 3.20 -12.75 8.85
CA GLY A 82 2.21 -13.50 8.07
C GLY A 82 0.91 -13.73 8.83
N GLU A 83 0.97 -13.74 10.16
CA GLU A 83 -0.24 -13.94 10.94
C GLU A 83 -1.09 -12.70 11.02
N VAL A 84 -0.51 -11.54 10.76
CA VAL A 84 -1.18 -10.26 10.90
C VAL A 84 -1.52 -9.63 9.56
N ALA A 85 -0.70 -9.91 8.54
CA ALA A 85 -0.89 -9.29 7.24
C ALA A 85 -2.22 -9.66 6.62
N SER A 86 -2.77 -8.72 5.87
CA SER A 86 -4.03 -8.93 5.18
C SER A 86 -3.78 -9.16 3.71
N SER A 87 -4.47 -10.12 3.13
CA SER A 87 -4.42 -10.32 1.69
C SER A 87 -5.60 -9.63 1.01
N GLU A 88 -6.49 -9.02 1.79
CA GLU A 88 -7.57 -8.26 1.21
C GLU A 88 -7.10 -6.84 1.08
N ILE A 89 -6.51 -6.54 -0.03
CA ILE A 89 -5.93 -5.23 -0.27
C ILE A 89 -6.54 -4.62 -1.49
N VAL A 90 -6.56 -3.30 -1.50
CA VAL A 90 -7.04 -2.55 -2.65
C VAL A 90 -5.82 -2.10 -3.43
N THR A 91 -5.80 -2.37 -4.72
CA THR A 91 -4.66 -2.04 -5.56
C THR A 91 -5.06 -1.04 -6.62
N VAL A 92 -4.05 -0.38 -7.17
CA VAL A 92 -4.25 0.57 -8.25
C VAL A 92 -2.99 0.52 -9.10
N GLU A 93 -3.14 0.80 -10.39
CA GLU A 93 -1.98 0.84 -11.26
C GLU A 93 -1.41 2.25 -11.33
N GLY A 94 -0.12 2.34 -11.53
CA GLY A 94 0.55 3.64 -11.51
C GLY A 94 0.11 4.59 -12.60
N THR A 95 -0.45 4.07 -13.69
CA THR A 95 -0.90 4.90 -14.80
C THR A 95 -2.28 5.50 -14.59
N GLU A 96 -2.98 5.10 -13.55
CA GLU A 96 -4.32 5.60 -13.32
C GLU A 96 -4.28 7.01 -12.76
N PRO A 97 -5.35 7.78 -12.92
CA PRO A 97 -5.36 9.15 -12.41
C PRO A 97 -5.50 9.18 -10.90
N VAL A 98 -5.01 10.24 -10.29
CA VAL A 98 -5.06 10.40 -8.84
C VAL A 98 -6.49 10.34 -8.33
N GLU A 99 -7.44 10.80 -9.11
CA GLU A 99 -8.84 10.76 -8.70
C GLU A 99 -9.32 9.34 -8.44
N GLU A 100 -8.74 8.37 -9.14
CA GLU A 100 -9.09 6.99 -8.92
C GLU A 100 -8.65 6.52 -7.53
N VAL A 101 -7.51 7.03 -7.05
CA VAL A 101 -7.06 6.73 -5.70
C VAL A 101 -8.09 7.23 -4.69
N ALA A 102 -8.55 8.46 -4.86
CA ALA A 102 -9.52 9.03 -3.94
C ALA A 102 -10.82 8.24 -3.95
N ARG A 103 -11.26 7.82 -5.14
CA ARG A 103 -12.49 7.06 -5.26
C ARG A 103 -12.37 5.72 -4.54
N LEU A 104 -11.25 5.02 -4.74
CA LEU A 104 -11.04 3.73 -4.12
C LEU A 104 -10.91 3.84 -2.61
N MET A 105 -10.21 4.85 -2.14
CA MET A 105 -10.06 5.03 -0.69
C MET A 105 -11.39 5.34 -0.03
N ALA A 106 -12.21 6.16 -0.67
CA ALA A 106 -13.51 6.50 -0.12
C ALA A 106 -14.44 5.28 -0.14
N GLU A 107 -14.40 4.52 -1.24
CA GLU A 107 -15.26 3.38 -1.36
C GLU A 107 -14.91 2.27 -0.38
N HIS A 108 -13.64 2.04 -0.18
CA HIS A 108 -13.17 0.96 0.68
C HIS A 108 -12.80 1.41 2.09
N GLU A 109 -12.94 2.69 2.35
CA GLU A 109 -12.66 3.27 3.68
C GLU A 109 -11.26 2.91 4.15
N CYS A 110 -10.31 3.15 3.29
CA CYS A 110 -8.91 2.90 3.62
C CYS A 110 -8.07 4.13 3.27
N THR A 111 -6.87 4.18 3.81
CA THR A 111 -6.00 5.33 3.62
C THR A 111 -4.73 4.99 2.87
N HIS A 112 -4.59 3.75 2.44
CA HIS A 112 -3.42 3.32 1.68
C HIS A 112 -3.87 2.37 0.59
N LEU A 113 -3.27 2.49 -0.57
CA LEU A 113 -3.46 1.54 -1.66
C LEU A 113 -2.09 1.05 -2.09
N VAL A 114 -2.03 -0.18 -2.53
CA VAL A 114 -0.80 -0.71 -3.08
C VAL A 114 -0.81 -0.48 -4.58
N VAL A 115 0.28 0.07 -5.08
CA VAL A 115 0.41 0.33 -6.50
C VAL A 115 1.10 -0.88 -7.12
N ILE A 116 0.48 -1.43 -8.14
CA ILE A 116 0.99 -2.63 -8.79
C ILE A 116 1.43 -2.31 -10.20
N ALA A 117 2.37 -3.11 -10.68
CA ALA A 117 2.80 -3.04 -12.06
C ALA A 117 1.75 -3.73 -12.93
N PRO A 118 1.31 -3.12 -14.02
CA PRO A 118 0.22 -3.71 -14.80
C PRO A 118 0.57 -5.06 -15.44
N GLU A 119 1.83 -5.26 -15.80
CA GLU A 119 2.18 -6.50 -16.43
C GLU A 119 2.28 -7.68 -15.48
N SER A 120 2.86 -7.46 -14.32
CA SER A 120 3.13 -8.56 -13.40
C SER A 120 2.18 -8.62 -12.24
N GLY A 121 1.50 -7.53 -11.92
CA GLY A 121 0.67 -7.47 -10.73
C GLY A 121 1.46 -7.38 -9.45
N GLU A 122 2.76 -7.14 -9.54
CA GLU A 122 3.57 -7.06 -8.35
C GLU A 122 3.54 -5.68 -7.73
N PRO A 123 3.66 -5.60 -6.41
CA PRO A 123 3.63 -4.29 -5.77
C PRO A 123 4.90 -3.51 -6.09
N VAL A 124 4.73 -2.29 -6.52
CA VAL A 124 5.86 -1.42 -6.87
C VAL A 124 5.88 -0.14 -6.05
N GLY A 125 4.88 0.09 -5.24
CA GLY A 125 4.85 1.27 -4.39
C GLY A 125 3.57 1.32 -3.59
N VAL A 126 3.42 2.40 -2.84
CA VAL A 126 2.25 2.61 -2.01
C VAL A 126 1.83 4.06 -2.16
N VAL A 127 0.54 4.29 -2.24
CA VAL A 127 0.03 5.66 -2.24
C VAL A 127 -0.90 5.81 -1.04
N SER A 128 -0.74 6.90 -0.32
CA SER A 128 -1.50 7.16 0.89
C SER A 128 -2.39 8.37 0.72
N SER A 129 -3.35 8.51 1.63
CA SER A 129 -4.18 9.71 1.65
C SER A 129 -3.35 10.96 1.85
N LEU A 130 -2.24 10.87 2.59
CA LEU A 130 -1.37 12.01 2.77
C LEU A 130 -0.71 12.41 1.46
N ASP A 131 -0.35 11.43 0.64
CA ASP A 131 0.23 11.74 -0.67
C ASP A 131 -0.76 12.53 -1.53
N VAL A 132 -2.03 12.12 -1.48
CA VAL A 132 -3.06 12.83 -2.23
C VAL A 132 -3.28 14.22 -1.65
N ALA A 133 -3.27 14.33 -0.32
CA ALA A 133 -3.45 15.63 0.32
C ALA A 133 -2.34 16.59 -0.08
N ARG A 134 -1.10 16.08 -0.15
CA ARG A 134 0.01 16.92 -0.57
C ARG A 134 -0.16 17.38 -2.01
N TRP A 135 -0.63 16.48 -2.86
CA TRP A 135 -0.85 16.84 -4.25
C TRP A 135 -1.92 17.93 -4.36
N LEU A 136 -2.95 17.87 -3.53
CA LEU A 136 -4.01 18.85 -3.57
C LEU A 136 -3.54 20.24 -3.14
N THR A 137 -2.46 20.33 -2.41
CA THR A 137 -1.97 21.62 -1.94
C THR A 137 -0.95 22.24 -2.88
N ARG A 138 -0.64 21.59 -3.99
CA ARG A 138 0.29 22.19 -4.94
C ARG A 138 -0.32 23.40 -5.56
N PRO A 139 0.47 24.45 -5.76
CA PRO A 139 -0.06 25.64 -6.41
C PRO A 139 -0.50 25.33 -7.82
N THR A 140 -1.64 25.87 -8.21
CA THR A 140 -2.15 25.70 -9.55
C THR A 140 -1.16 26.25 -10.55
N GLY A 141 -0.87 25.47 -11.57
CA GLY A 141 0.07 25.92 -12.57
C GLY A 141 1.51 25.66 -12.24
N ALA A 142 1.78 25.12 -11.05
CA ALA A 142 3.14 24.75 -10.73
C ALA A 142 3.52 23.60 -11.61
N ALA A 143 4.67 23.70 -12.19
CA ALA A 143 5.15 22.60 -12.95
C ALA A 143 5.49 21.58 -11.92
N ALA A 144 4.92 20.51 -12.00
CA ALA A 144 5.10 19.55 -10.96
C ALA A 144 6.51 19.09 -10.82
#